data_bb600833845217a49ff901ff27cc5f26
#
_entry.id   bb600833845217a49ff901ff27cc5f26
#
_cell.length_a   1.000
_cell.length_b   1.000
_cell.length_c   1.000
_cell.angle_alpha   90.00
_cell.angle_beta   90.00
_cell.angle_gamma   90.00
#
_symmetry.space_group_name_H-M   'P 1'
#
loop_
_entity.id
_entity.type
_entity.pdbx_description
1 polymer ?
#
loop_
_entity_poly.entity_id
_entity_poly.type
_entity_poly.pdbx_seq_one_letter_code
_entity_poly.pdbx_strand_id
1 'polypeptide(L)'
;MAFSSPSRPDRDVLRGVLRHRAFRALTLGRSLTFFGNSMAPVVLAFAVLDLGGSAVDVGLVVGARSVSSVLLLLFGGLLADRLPRALVLQGAAASAALVQTGVGLAVLTDRAPIGALLVLSVVQGAAAAVSVPASAALLPRTVPPGELRPANALSRMGINTGMIAGTSLGGMLAAVAGPGWGMVLDGAAFLGAAAAYRLAGRVLARRGAVTSSASSASSAEVLLPATAAESAESAESAGRARPWQDMRQGWHEFASRAWVWVVVLQFFVVNAVSAGGIQVLGPAVADTTFGRTAWGFVLATQMAGALVGGLLVARSRSRHALRIGVAVVALDALPLVALAESADLALLLMAMFVNGIALEQFSVAWDLSLQENVPQDTLARVYSYDALGSTLALPLGEMAAGPLAERYGVRPTLLCGVGLVLLVTAGALGSSQVRGLTAGGPVPDEVAPERAAV
;
A
#
# COMPACT_ATOMS: atom_id res chain seq x y z
N MET A 1 -18.09 34.99 -13.14
CA MET A 1 -18.28 33.73 -12.40
C MET A 1 -17.28 33.73 -11.24
N ALA A 2 -17.77 33.87 -10.01
CA ALA A 2 -16.94 33.95 -8.81
C ALA A 2 -16.40 32.56 -8.49
N PHE A 3 -15.08 32.39 -8.50
CA PHE A 3 -14.39 31.20 -8.04
C PHE A 3 -14.54 31.14 -6.52
N SER A 4 -15.38 30.24 -6.02
CA SER A 4 -15.40 29.88 -4.60
C SER A 4 -14.05 29.24 -4.25
N SER A 5 -13.31 29.91 -3.35
CA SER A 5 -12.13 29.35 -2.70
C SER A 5 -12.45 28.00 -2.09
N PRO A 6 -11.51 27.00 -2.12
CA PRO A 6 -11.71 25.75 -1.42
C PRO A 6 -11.86 26.05 0.07
N SER A 7 -13.08 25.94 0.59
CA SER A 7 -13.39 26.07 2.00
C SER A 7 -12.54 25.07 2.78
N ARG A 8 -11.81 25.54 3.79
CA ARG A 8 -11.21 24.70 4.83
C ARG A 8 -12.30 23.71 5.30
N PRO A 9 -12.01 22.41 5.46
CA PRO A 9 -13.01 21.49 5.96
C PRO A 9 -13.53 22.07 7.28
N ASP A 10 -14.81 22.41 7.29
CA ASP A 10 -15.44 23.03 8.43
C ASP A 10 -15.24 22.12 9.64
N ARG A 11 -14.75 22.63 10.76
CA ARG A 11 -14.51 21.85 12.00
C ARG A 11 -15.74 21.04 12.40
N ASP A 12 -16.92 21.53 12.02
CA ASP A 12 -18.18 20.86 12.28
C ASP A 12 -18.42 19.65 11.41
N VAL A 13 -17.94 19.63 10.15
CA VAL A 13 -17.99 18.45 9.26
C VAL A 13 -17.08 17.33 9.79
N LEU A 14 -15.86 17.67 10.23
CA LEU A 14 -14.95 16.69 10.83
C LEU A 14 -15.50 16.11 12.15
N ARG A 15 -16.12 16.96 12.98
CA ARG A 15 -16.79 16.53 14.20
C ARG A 15 -18.01 15.64 13.90
N GLY A 16 -18.73 15.90 12.79
CA GLY A 16 -19.84 15.07 12.33
C GLY A 16 -19.40 13.64 12.11
N VAL A 17 -18.36 13.43 11.30
CA VAL A 17 -17.82 12.11 11.00
C VAL A 17 -17.35 11.36 12.26
N LEU A 18 -16.72 12.06 13.20
CA LEU A 18 -16.24 11.47 14.44
C LEU A 18 -17.36 11.08 15.43
N ARG A 19 -18.61 11.47 15.21
CA ARG A 19 -19.77 10.99 16.01
C ARG A 19 -20.13 9.54 15.70
N HIS A 20 -19.78 9.04 14.51
CA HIS A 20 -20.09 7.67 14.13
C HIS A 20 -19.16 6.66 14.81
N ARG A 21 -19.69 5.88 15.76
CA ARG A 21 -18.93 4.87 16.52
C ARG A 21 -18.27 3.82 15.61
N ALA A 22 -18.99 3.38 14.56
CA ALA A 22 -18.44 2.43 13.59
C ALA A 22 -17.23 3.00 12.85
N PHE A 23 -17.27 4.26 12.44
CA PHE A 23 -16.18 4.96 11.76
C PHE A 23 -14.96 5.09 12.68
N ARG A 24 -15.14 5.56 13.91
CA ARG A 24 -14.02 5.69 14.87
C ARG A 24 -13.33 4.36 15.11
N ALA A 25 -14.12 3.30 15.34
CA ALA A 25 -13.60 1.97 15.56
C ALA A 25 -12.85 1.43 14.34
N LEU A 26 -13.41 1.59 13.13
CA LEU A 26 -12.74 1.18 11.89
C LEU A 26 -11.43 1.95 11.67
N THR A 27 -11.46 3.27 11.81
CA THR A 27 -10.27 4.12 11.61
C THR A 27 -9.18 3.81 12.62
N LEU A 28 -9.53 3.62 13.91
CA LEU A 28 -8.56 3.19 14.93
C LEU A 28 -7.96 1.83 14.56
N GLY A 29 -8.79 0.85 14.18
CA GLY A 29 -8.30 -0.47 13.74
C GLY A 29 -7.34 -0.37 12.56
N ARG A 30 -7.66 0.46 11.55
CA ARG A 30 -6.77 0.72 10.40
C ARG A 30 -5.46 1.36 10.83
N SER A 31 -5.50 2.41 11.66
CA SER A 31 -4.30 3.10 12.14
C SER A 31 -3.38 2.15 12.89
N LEU A 32 -3.92 1.30 13.77
CA LEU A 32 -3.16 0.29 14.50
C LEU A 32 -2.61 -0.81 13.58
N THR A 33 -3.38 -1.24 12.58
CA THR A 33 -2.91 -2.22 11.58
C THR A 33 -1.74 -1.66 10.77
N PHE A 34 -1.83 -0.40 10.33
CA PHE A 34 -0.75 0.23 9.57
C PHE A 34 0.46 0.59 10.44
N PHE A 35 0.24 0.90 11.73
CA PHE A 35 1.31 1.01 12.72
C PHE A 35 2.11 -0.29 12.80
N GLY A 36 1.44 -1.42 13.02
CA GLY A 36 2.09 -2.73 13.09
C GLY A 36 2.77 -3.11 11.76
N ASN A 37 2.07 -2.96 10.65
CA ASN A 37 2.63 -3.27 9.32
C ASN A 37 3.89 -2.47 8.98
N SER A 38 4.05 -1.26 9.51
CA SER A 38 5.23 -0.43 9.29
C SER A 38 6.33 -0.69 10.31
N MET A 39 5.98 -1.11 11.53
CA MET A 39 6.91 -1.48 12.59
C MET A 39 7.55 -2.84 12.33
N ALA A 40 6.76 -3.82 11.90
CA ALA A 40 7.17 -5.21 11.75
C ALA A 40 8.43 -5.42 10.89
N PRO A 41 8.57 -4.86 9.67
CA PRO A 41 9.78 -5.04 8.87
C PRO A 41 11.05 -4.54 9.57
N VAL A 42 10.95 -3.43 10.31
CA VAL A 42 12.07 -2.83 11.03
C VAL A 42 12.53 -3.74 12.17
N VAL A 43 11.60 -4.16 13.04
CA VAL A 43 11.95 -5.02 14.19
C VAL A 43 12.34 -6.43 13.74
N LEU A 44 11.75 -6.96 12.66
CA LEU A 44 12.10 -8.25 12.07
C LEU A 44 13.53 -8.26 11.54
N ALA A 45 13.92 -7.23 10.78
CA ALA A 45 15.26 -7.14 10.23
C ALA A 45 16.33 -7.14 11.36
N PHE A 46 16.12 -6.34 12.40
CA PHE A 46 17.03 -6.31 13.53
C PHE A 46 16.98 -7.57 14.39
N ALA A 47 15.83 -8.25 14.49
CA ALA A 47 15.75 -9.54 15.17
C ALA A 47 16.57 -10.63 14.46
N VAL A 48 16.54 -10.65 13.12
CA VAL A 48 17.37 -11.56 12.33
C VAL A 48 18.86 -11.30 12.60
N LEU A 49 19.28 -10.02 12.61
CA LEU A 49 20.66 -9.64 12.86
C LEU A 49 21.10 -9.99 14.29
N ASP A 50 20.25 -9.80 15.30
CA ASP A 50 20.55 -10.15 16.71
C ASP A 50 20.70 -11.68 16.90
N LEU A 51 19.98 -12.48 16.10
CA LEU A 51 20.13 -13.94 16.09
C LEU A 51 21.36 -14.42 15.31
N GLY A 52 22.24 -13.50 14.89
CA GLY A 52 23.43 -13.81 14.11
C GLY A 52 23.15 -14.11 12.63
N GLY A 53 21.96 -13.77 12.14
CA GLY A 53 21.60 -13.91 10.74
C GLY A 53 22.31 -12.91 9.83
N SER A 54 22.45 -13.27 8.58
CA SER A 54 23.07 -12.47 7.51
C SER A 54 22.05 -11.58 6.79
N ALA A 55 22.52 -10.74 5.88
CA ALA A 55 21.65 -9.98 4.97
C ALA A 55 20.79 -10.90 4.08
N VAL A 56 21.25 -12.12 3.79
CA VAL A 56 20.44 -13.14 3.11
C VAL A 56 19.25 -13.56 3.95
N ASP A 57 19.47 -13.81 5.25
CA ASP A 57 18.41 -14.19 6.18
C ASP A 57 17.38 -13.07 6.34
N VAL A 58 17.83 -11.82 6.42
CA VAL A 58 16.94 -10.64 6.42
C VAL A 58 16.10 -10.62 5.14
N GLY A 59 16.73 -10.80 3.99
CA GLY A 59 16.06 -10.85 2.69
C GLY A 59 15.03 -11.98 2.60
N LEU A 60 15.35 -13.17 3.11
CA LEU A 60 14.43 -14.31 3.15
C LEU A 60 13.23 -14.04 4.06
N VAL A 61 13.45 -13.50 5.25
CA VAL A 61 12.38 -13.22 6.23
C VAL A 61 11.46 -12.12 5.74
N VAL A 62 12.01 -11.00 5.24
CA VAL A 62 11.21 -9.90 4.70
C VAL A 62 10.53 -10.32 3.39
N GLY A 63 11.27 -11.01 2.50
CA GLY A 63 10.75 -11.53 1.23
C GLY A 63 9.62 -12.55 1.41
N ALA A 64 9.69 -13.43 2.42
CA ALA A 64 8.62 -14.37 2.75
C ALA A 64 7.29 -13.67 3.04
N ARG A 65 7.32 -12.50 3.70
CA ARG A 65 6.15 -11.66 3.93
C ARG A 65 5.57 -11.15 2.61
N SER A 66 6.42 -10.62 1.75
CA SER A 66 6.01 -10.07 0.45
C SER A 66 5.49 -11.17 -0.48
N VAL A 67 6.14 -12.33 -0.55
CA VAL A 67 5.66 -13.52 -1.28
C VAL A 67 4.27 -13.94 -0.82
N SER A 68 4.09 -14.10 0.50
CA SER A 68 2.80 -14.47 1.07
C SER A 68 1.71 -13.44 0.77
N SER A 69 2.04 -12.16 0.85
CA SER A 69 1.12 -11.07 0.52
C SER A 69 0.67 -11.11 -0.93
N VAL A 70 1.60 -11.30 -1.87
CA VAL A 70 1.32 -11.40 -3.30
C VAL A 70 0.46 -12.61 -3.63
N LEU A 71 0.84 -13.78 -3.13
CA LEU A 71 0.09 -15.02 -3.39
C LEU A 71 -1.35 -14.92 -2.88
N LEU A 72 -1.53 -14.37 -1.69
CA LEU A 72 -2.87 -14.24 -1.12
C LEU A 72 -3.67 -13.06 -1.68
N LEU A 73 -3.03 -12.02 -2.19
CA LEU A 73 -3.73 -10.97 -2.94
C LEU A 73 -4.39 -11.55 -4.20
N LEU A 74 -3.69 -12.45 -4.90
CA LEU A 74 -4.20 -13.12 -6.10
C LEU A 74 -5.36 -14.09 -5.81
N PHE A 75 -5.29 -14.83 -4.70
CA PHE A 75 -6.28 -15.85 -4.33
C PHE A 75 -7.28 -15.37 -3.27
N GLY A 76 -6.92 -14.35 -2.50
CA GLY A 76 -7.69 -13.87 -1.34
C GLY A 76 -9.00 -13.16 -1.69
N GLY A 77 -9.12 -12.61 -2.90
CA GLY A 77 -10.37 -12.01 -3.38
C GLY A 77 -11.54 -13.01 -3.32
N LEU A 78 -11.29 -14.25 -3.72
CA LEU A 78 -12.30 -15.31 -3.71
C LEU A 78 -12.74 -15.71 -2.28
N LEU A 79 -11.85 -15.62 -1.31
CA LEU A 79 -12.14 -15.94 0.10
C LEU A 79 -12.82 -14.77 0.82
N ALA A 80 -12.42 -13.55 0.52
CA ALA A 80 -12.97 -12.33 1.14
C ALA A 80 -14.45 -12.09 0.80
N ASP A 81 -14.91 -12.55 -0.37
CA ASP A 81 -16.30 -12.37 -0.80
C ASP A 81 -17.29 -13.28 -0.07
N ARG A 82 -16.83 -14.38 0.54
CA ARG A 82 -17.67 -15.35 1.23
C ARG A 82 -17.87 -15.08 2.72
N LEU A 83 -17.06 -14.22 3.32
CA LEU A 83 -17.08 -13.95 4.75
C LEU A 83 -17.46 -12.49 5.07
N PRO A 84 -18.12 -12.21 6.19
CA PRO A 84 -18.36 -10.85 6.64
C PRO A 84 -17.04 -10.09 6.78
N ARG A 85 -16.87 -8.98 6.06
CA ARG A 85 -15.61 -8.18 6.00
C ARG A 85 -15.05 -7.83 7.37
N ALA A 86 -15.90 -7.53 8.34
CA ALA A 86 -15.48 -7.23 9.71
C ALA A 86 -14.87 -8.45 10.42
N LEU A 87 -15.35 -9.68 10.15
CA LEU A 87 -14.78 -10.91 10.68
C LEU A 87 -13.43 -11.22 10.04
N VAL A 88 -13.28 -10.98 8.73
CA VAL A 88 -11.99 -11.13 8.02
C VAL A 88 -10.95 -10.21 8.64
N LEU A 89 -11.26 -8.94 8.84
CA LEU A 89 -10.36 -7.96 9.47
C LEU A 89 -9.99 -8.36 10.90
N GLN A 90 -10.99 -8.77 11.69
CA GLN A 90 -10.77 -9.22 13.07
C GLN A 90 -9.87 -10.46 13.11
N GLY A 91 -10.15 -11.47 12.28
CA GLY A 91 -9.37 -12.70 12.21
C GLY A 91 -7.93 -12.47 11.78
N ALA A 92 -7.71 -11.69 10.72
CA ALA A 92 -6.38 -11.31 10.24
C ALA A 92 -5.58 -10.57 11.31
N ALA A 93 -6.17 -9.58 11.98
CA ALA A 93 -5.49 -8.85 13.05
C ALA A 93 -5.24 -9.73 14.29
N ALA A 94 -6.17 -10.61 14.65
CA ALA A 94 -5.99 -11.52 15.79
C ALA A 94 -4.89 -12.57 15.53
N SER A 95 -4.83 -13.14 14.32
CA SER A 95 -3.76 -14.08 13.95
C SER A 95 -2.39 -13.40 13.93
N ALA A 96 -2.30 -12.20 13.36
CA ALA A 96 -1.08 -11.40 13.40
C ALA A 96 -0.65 -11.10 14.85
N ALA A 97 -1.57 -10.67 15.72
CA ALA A 97 -1.31 -10.41 17.13
C ALA A 97 -0.75 -11.63 17.86
N LEU A 98 -1.37 -12.78 17.68
CA LEU A 98 -0.98 -14.02 18.35
C LEU A 98 0.44 -14.45 17.95
N VAL A 99 0.70 -14.51 16.65
CA VAL A 99 1.98 -14.97 16.12
C VAL A 99 3.08 -13.95 16.45
N GLN A 100 2.82 -12.66 16.30
CA GLN A 100 3.76 -11.58 16.59
C GLN A 100 4.17 -11.58 18.08
N THR A 101 3.19 -11.68 18.98
CA THR A 101 3.47 -11.74 20.42
C THR A 101 4.23 -13.01 20.79
N GLY A 102 3.82 -14.16 20.24
CA GLY A 102 4.47 -15.44 20.51
C GLY A 102 5.93 -15.48 20.07
N VAL A 103 6.22 -15.00 18.85
CA VAL A 103 7.60 -14.91 18.36
C VAL A 103 8.38 -13.84 19.10
N GLY A 104 7.76 -12.69 19.43
CA GLY A 104 8.40 -11.65 20.24
C GLY A 104 8.85 -12.17 21.61
N LEU A 105 8.02 -12.94 22.29
CA LEU A 105 8.37 -13.60 23.56
C LEU A 105 9.48 -14.65 23.36
N ALA A 106 9.47 -15.40 22.26
CA ALA A 106 10.52 -16.35 21.94
C ALA A 106 11.87 -15.65 21.68
N VAL A 107 11.87 -14.50 21.00
CA VAL A 107 13.06 -13.65 20.81
C VAL A 107 13.57 -13.12 22.14
N LEU A 108 12.70 -12.65 23.04
CA LEU A 108 13.07 -12.15 24.36
C LEU A 108 13.70 -13.22 25.28
N THR A 109 13.43 -14.49 25.01
CA THR A 109 13.96 -15.62 25.79
C THR A 109 15.09 -16.36 25.08
N ASP A 110 15.65 -15.79 24.02
CA ASP A 110 16.71 -16.37 23.17
C ASP A 110 16.38 -17.79 22.65
N ARG A 111 15.09 -18.07 22.44
CA ARG A 111 14.57 -19.36 21.97
C ARG A 111 14.00 -19.34 20.58
N ALA A 112 14.03 -18.19 19.90
CA ALA A 112 13.46 -18.05 18.55
C ALA A 112 14.47 -18.53 17.48
N PRO A 113 14.19 -19.61 16.76
CA PRO A 113 14.94 -19.90 15.55
C PRO A 113 14.53 -18.95 14.42
N ILE A 114 15.41 -18.69 13.44
CA ILE A 114 15.10 -17.86 12.25
C ILE A 114 13.87 -18.40 11.53
N GLY A 115 13.63 -19.72 11.55
CA GLY A 115 12.42 -20.34 11.01
C GLY A 115 11.11 -19.82 11.64
N ALA A 116 11.10 -19.43 12.90
CA ALA A 116 9.93 -18.82 13.54
C ALA A 116 9.64 -17.42 12.97
N LEU A 117 10.67 -16.65 12.66
CA LEU A 117 10.55 -15.34 12.00
C LEU A 117 9.99 -15.49 10.57
N LEU A 118 10.38 -16.55 9.85
CA LEU A 118 9.81 -16.87 8.54
C LEU A 118 8.31 -17.17 8.63
N VAL A 119 7.89 -18.02 9.58
CA VAL A 119 6.48 -18.32 9.81
C VAL A 119 5.68 -17.06 10.15
N LEU A 120 6.22 -16.22 11.04
CA LEU A 120 5.64 -14.91 11.36
C LEU A 120 5.44 -14.06 10.11
N SER A 121 6.48 -13.95 9.28
CA SER A 121 6.44 -13.17 8.03
C SER A 121 5.34 -13.65 7.08
N VAL A 122 5.21 -14.97 6.89
CA VAL A 122 4.14 -15.56 6.07
C VAL A 122 2.76 -15.21 6.61
N VAL A 123 2.53 -15.35 7.92
CA VAL A 123 1.24 -15.01 8.54
C VAL A 123 0.93 -13.52 8.42
N GLN A 124 1.93 -12.67 8.62
CA GLN A 124 1.77 -11.21 8.48
C GLN A 124 1.47 -10.78 7.05
N GLY A 125 2.19 -11.35 6.07
CA GLY A 125 1.91 -11.11 4.66
C GLY A 125 0.49 -11.52 4.28
N ALA A 126 0.04 -12.68 4.76
CA ALA A 126 -1.33 -13.17 4.60
C ALA A 126 -2.38 -12.20 5.18
N ALA A 127 -2.16 -11.77 6.42
CA ALA A 127 -3.05 -10.86 7.12
C ALA A 127 -3.12 -9.49 6.41
N ALA A 128 -1.99 -8.97 5.92
CA ALA A 128 -1.94 -7.71 5.18
C ALA A 128 -2.73 -7.80 3.86
N ALA A 129 -2.57 -8.88 3.10
CA ALA A 129 -3.22 -9.07 1.81
C ALA A 129 -4.75 -9.01 1.87
N VAL A 130 -5.35 -9.58 2.93
CA VAL A 130 -6.81 -9.57 3.10
C VAL A 130 -7.33 -8.32 3.81
N SER A 131 -6.49 -7.66 4.63
CA SER A 131 -6.91 -6.51 5.44
C SER A 131 -7.14 -5.25 4.63
N VAL A 132 -6.30 -4.98 3.60
CA VAL A 132 -6.38 -3.76 2.81
C VAL A 132 -7.70 -3.65 2.05
N PRO A 133 -8.09 -4.62 1.18
CA PRO A 133 -9.35 -4.55 0.45
C PRO A 133 -10.58 -4.62 1.36
N ALA A 134 -10.55 -5.48 2.39
CA ALA A 134 -11.66 -5.60 3.33
C ALA A 134 -11.95 -4.31 4.10
N SER A 135 -10.88 -3.59 4.53
CA SER A 135 -11.03 -2.34 5.26
C SER A 135 -11.51 -1.19 4.37
N ALA A 136 -11.03 -1.11 3.13
CA ALA A 136 -11.47 -0.12 2.15
C ALA A 136 -12.96 -0.28 1.83
N ALA A 137 -13.40 -1.52 1.61
CA ALA A 137 -14.80 -1.85 1.30
C ALA A 137 -15.75 -1.70 2.50
N LEU A 138 -15.25 -1.66 3.74
CA LEU A 138 -16.07 -1.46 4.93
C LEU A 138 -16.30 0.02 5.26
N LEU A 139 -15.37 0.91 4.88
CA LEU A 139 -15.42 2.33 5.24
C LEU A 139 -16.70 3.04 4.77
N PRO A 140 -17.21 2.87 3.54
CA PRO A 140 -18.45 3.53 3.10
C PRO A 140 -19.68 3.14 3.91
N ARG A 141 -19.66 1.98 4.57
CA ARG A 141 -20.77 1.49 5.42
C ARG A 141 -20.80 2.13 6.82
N THR A 142 -19.76 2.89 7.17
CA THR A 142 -19.60 3.46 8.52
C THR A 142 -20.16 4.87 8.66
N VAL A 143 -20.31 5.58 7.55
CA VAL A 143 -20.78 6.98 7.49
C VAL A 143 -21.84 7.16 6.39
N PRO A 144 -22.68 8.21 6.46
CA PRO A 144 -23.58 8.57 5.35
C PRO A 144 -22.82 8.98 4.08
N PRO A 145 -23.44 8.86 2.88
CA PRO A 145 -22.77 9.18 1.60
C PRO A 145 -22.18 10.60 1.54
N GLY A 146 -22.86 11.58 2.12
CA GLY A 146 -22.39 13.00 2.16
C GLY A 146 -21.13 13.22 3.00
N GLU A 147 -20.78 12.31 3.90
CA GLU A 147 -19.62 12.40 4.79
C GLU A 147 -18.42 11.54 4.32
N LEU A 148 -18.52 10.85 3.18
CA LEU A 148 -17.46 9.94 2.68
C LEU A 148 -16.14 10.66 2.41
N ARG A 149 -16.15 11.87 1.84
CA ARG A 149 -14.92 12.63 1.57
C ARG A 149 -14.13 12.93 2.85
N PRO A 150 -14.72 13.59 3.86
CA PRO A 150 -14.00 13.85 5.12
C PRO A 150 -13.66 12.57 5.89
N ALA A 151 -14.47 11.51 5.80
CA ALA A 151 -14.17 10.20 6.38
C ALA A 151 -12.92 9.57 5.77
N ASN A 152 -12.78 9.58 4.44
CA ASN A 152 -11.58 9.09 3.76
C ASN A 152 -10.35 9.91 4.16
N ALA A 153 -10.45 11.24 4.23
CA ALA A 153 -9.35 12.11 4.64
C ALA A 153 -8.89 11.79 6.07
N LEU A 154 -9.81 11.71 7.04
CA LEU A 154 -9.48 11.34 8.42
C LEU A 154 -8.88 9.93 8.53
N SER A 155 -9.42 8.98 7.79
CA SER A 155 -8.89 7.61 7.76
C SER A 155 -7.47 7.56 7.19
N ARG A 156 -7.17 8.30 6.11
CA ARG A 156 -5.80 8.44 5.58
C ARG A 156 -4.86 9.10 6.57
N MET A 157 -5.27 10.16 7.25
CA MET A 157 -4.46 10.78 8.30
C MET A 157 -4.12 9.77 9.41
N GLY A 158 -5.10 8.97 9.86
CA GLY A 158 -4.87 7.93 10.85
C GLY A 158 -3.88 6.86 10.38
N ILE A 159 -3.99 6.42 9.14
CA ILE A 159 -3.05 5.47 8.51
C ILE A 159 -1.63 6.05 8.49
N ASN A 160 -1.46 7.26 7.97
CA ASN A 160 -0.15 7.89 7.84
C ASN A 160 0.50 8.14 9.22
N THR A 161 -0.29 8.58 10.20
CA THR A 161 0.18 8.71 11.58
C THR A 161 0.63 7.36 12.15
N GLY A 162 -0.15 6.29 11.91
CA GLY A 162 0.22 4.94 12.30
C GLY A 162 1.53 4.50 11.65
N MET A 163 1.71 4.72 10.37
CA MET A 163 2.94 4.35 9.64
C MET A 163 4.17 5.08 10.20
N ILE A 164 4.10 6.40 10.36
CA ILE A 164 5.21 7.21 10.91
C ILE A 164 5.56 6.74 12.33
N ALA A 165 4.55 6.57 13.18
CA ALA A 165 4.77 6.13 14.55
C ALA A 165 5.34 4.70 14.60
N GLY A 166 4.85 3.80 13.75
CA GLY A 166 5.30 2.40 13.68
C GLY A 166 6.78 2.29 13.29
N THR A 167 7.19 2.94 12.22
CA THR A 167 8.61 2.92 11.79
C THR A 167 9.53 3.55 12.81
N SER A 168 9.15 4.71 13.37
CA SER A 168 9.98 5.42 14.37
C SER A 168 10.13 4.62 15.66
N LEU A 169 9.02 4.13 16.22
CA LEU A 169 9.02 3.34 17.44
C LEU A 169 9.68 1.97 17.22
N GLY A 170 9.54 1.37 16.03
CA GLY A 170 10.22 0.14 15.68
C GLY A 170 11.72 0.23 15.77
N GLY A 171 12.32 1.25 15.14
CA GLY A 171 13.76 1.50 15.22
C GLY A 171 14.23 1.85 16.65
N MET A 172 13.46 2.70 17.35
CA MET A 172 13.78 3.07 18.72
C MET A 172 13.75 1.88 19.68
N LEU A 173 12.70 1.05 19.63
CA LEU A 173 12.58 -0.13 20.50
C LEU A 173 13.63 -1.18 20.17
N ALA A 174 13.93 -1.41 18.89
CA ALA A 174 14.97 -2.32 18.48
C ALA A 174 16.36 -1.93 19.03
N ALA A 175 16.60 -0.61 19.18
CA ALA A 175 17.87 -0.11 19.72
C ALA A 175 17.94 -0.10 21.26
N VAL A 176 16.83 0.28 21.93
CA VAL A 176 16.85 0.54 23.39
C VAL A 176 16.49 -0.71 24.19
N ALA A 177 15.49 -1.45 23.73
CA ALA A 177 14.93 -2.59 24.47
C ALA A 177 15.12 -3.94 23.74
N GLY A 178 15.63 -3.89 22.51
CA GLY A 178 15.75 -5.03 21.62
C GLY A 178 14.49 -5.30 20.78
N PRO A 179 14.66 -5.99 19.65
CA PRO A 179 13.58 -6.22 18.69
C PRO A 179 12.42 -7.07 19.24
N GLY A 180 12.68 -7.93 20.23
CA GLY A 180 11.62 -8.74 20.87
C GLY A 180 10.54 -7.89 21.53
N TRP A 181 10.89 -6.81 22.22
CA TRP A 181 9.93 -5.86 22.78
C TRP A 181 9.16 -5.11 21.70
N GLY A 182 9.83 -4.77 20.60
CA GLY A 182 9.17 -4.22 19.41
C GLY A 182 8.09 -5.15 18.87
N MET A 183 8.39 -6.45 18.75
CA MET A 183 7.42 -7.45 18.32
C MET A 183 6.24 -7.61 19.28
N VAL A 184 6.49 -7.58 20.60
CA VAL A 184 5.40 -7.65 21.61
C VAL A 184 4.50 -6.42 21.51
N LEU A 185 5.05 -5.22 21.35
CA LEU A 185 4.26 -4.00 21.16
C LEU A 185 3.46 -4.06 19.86
N ASP A 186 4.06 -4.55 18.78
CA ASP A 186 3.40 -4.75 17.51
C ASP A 186 2.23 -5.74 17.64
N GLY A 187 2.44 -6.87 18.33
CA GLY A 187 1.38 -7.81 18.67
C GLY A 187 0.23 -7.17 19.46
N ALA A 188 0.57 -6.30 20.44
CA ALA A 188 -0.43 -5.54 21.20
C ALA A 188 -1.22 -4.56 20.31
N ALA A 189 -0.57 -3.91 19.36
CA ALA A 189 -1.23 -3.03 18.38
C ALA A 189 -2.21 -3.81 17.48
N PHE A 190 -1.81 -4.99 16.99
CA PHE A 190 -2.70 -5.86 16.23
C PHE A 190 -3.86 -6.40 17.08
N LEU A 191 -3.65 -6.69 18.35
CA LEU A 191 -4.73 -7.06 19.28
C LEU A 191 -5.73 -5.91 19.46
N GLY A 192 -5.23 -4.68 19.62
CA GLY A 192 -6.03 -3.47 19.64
C GLY A 192 -6.82 -3.27 18.34
N ALA A 193 -6.19 -3.53 17.19
CA ALA A 193 -6.84 -3.49 15.89
C ALA A 193 -7.97 -4.52 15.79
N ALA A 194 -7.76 -5.76 16.23
CA ALA A 194 -8.77 -6.82 16.24
C ALA A 194 -9.98 -6.43 17.11
N ALA A 195 -9.73 -5.87 18.30
CA ALA A 195 -10.79 -5.35 19.18
C ALA A 195 -11.58 -4.21 18.54
N ALA A 196 -10.90 -3.29 17.88
CA ALA A 196 -11.51 -2.17 17.17
C ALA A 196 -12.37 -2.65 15.99
N TYR A 197 -11.89 -3.59 15.18
CA TYR A 197 -12.66 -4.19 14.09
C TYR A 197 -13.87 -4.98 14.59
N ARG A 198 -13.74 -5.69 15.72
CA ARG A 198 -14.86 -6.35 16.37
C ARG A 198 -15.94 -5.35 16.80
N LEU A 199 -15.54 -4.23 17.37
CA LEU A 199 -16.46 -3.15 17.75
C LEU A 199 -17.17 -2.56 16.54
N ALA A 200 -16.43 -2.25 15.46
CA ALA A 200 -17.01 -1.76 14.21
C ALA A 200 -18.05 -2.72 13.64
N GLY A 201 -17.72 -4.00 13.56
CA GLY A 201 -18.62 -5.05 13.08
C GLY A 201 -19.89 -5.18 13.92
N ARG A 202 -19.77 -5.16 15.26
CA ARG A 202 -20.93 -5.19 16.16
C ARG A 202 -21.86 -3.99 15.99
N VAL A 203 -21.32 -2.78 15.85
CA VAL A 203 -22.10 -1.56 15.64
C VAL A 203 -22.84 -1.62 14.31
N LEU A 204 -22.19 -2.09 13.25
CA LEU A 204 -22.80 -2.23 11.93
C LEU A 204 -23.90 -3.31 11.91
N ALA A 205 -23.67 -4.45 12.55
CA ALA A 205 -24.66 -5.52 12.65
C ALA A 205 -25.93 -5.07 13.38
N ARG A 206 -25.78 -4.31 14.48
CA ARG A 206 -26.94 -3.75 15.21
C ARG A 206 -27.74 -2.75 14.36
N ARG A 207 -27.06 -1.92 13.54
CA ARG A 207 -27.75 -1.00 12.61
C ARG A 207 -28.54 -1.76 11.55
N GLY A 208 -27.95 -2.82 10.97
CA GLY A 208 -28.64 -3.67 9.99
C GLY A 208 -29.87 -4.38 10.57
N ALA A 209 -29.81 -4.86 11.81
CA ALA A 209 -30.95 -5.49 12.48
C ALA A 209 -32.10 -4.52 12.72
N VAL A 210 -31.82 -3.27 13.10
CA VAL A 210 -32.84 -2.23 13.31
C VAL A 210 -33.51 -1.84 11.98
N THR A 211 -32.75 -1.71 10.89
CA THR A 211 -33.32 -1.37 9.58
C THR A 211 -34.16 -2.52 9.00
N SER A 212 -33.76 -3.78 9.18
CA SER A 212 -34.53 -4.93 8.73
C SER A 212 -35.85 -5.10 9.51
N SER A 213 -35.85 -4.86 10.82
CA SER A 213 -37.09 -4.88 11.62
C SER A 213 -38.05 -3.74 11.28
N ALA A 214 -37.52 -2.57 10.96
CA ALA A 214 -38.34 -1.42 10.51
C ALA A 214 -38.93 -1.66 9.11
N SER A 215 -38.17 -2.30 8.20
CA SER A 215 -38.65 -2.66 6.85
C SER A 215 -39.70 -3.77 6.90
N SER A 216 -39.54 -4.79 7.75
CA SER A 216 -40.56 -5.84 7.90
C SER A 216 -41.86 -5.32 8.53
N ALA A 217 -41.80 -4.32 9.39
CA ALA A 217 -42.99 -3.66 9.93
C ALA A 217 -43.72 -2.79 8.89
N SER A 218 -42.99 -2.20 7.93
CA SER A 218 -43.55 -1.38 6.84
C SER A 218 -44.05 -2.20 5.66
N SER A 219 -43.51 -3.42 5.45
CA SER A 219 -43.88 -4.30 4.33
C SER A 219 -45.19 -5.08 4.55
N ALA A 220 -45.80 -4.98 5.75
CA ALA A 220 -47.08 -5.62 6.05
C ALA A 220 -48.28 -4.89 5.43
N GLU A 221 -48.10 -3.72 4.82
CA GLU A 221 -49.23 -2.86 4.34
C GLU A 221 -49.22 -2.52 2.83
N VAL A 222 -48.32 -3.06 2.02
CA VAL A 222 -48.34 -2.81 0.56
C VAL A 222 -48.14 -4.10 -0.21
N LEU A 223 -49.28 -4.74 -0.48
CA LEU A 223 -49.42 -5.71 -1.57
C LEU A 223 -49.59 -4.93 -2.90
N LEU A 224 -48.54 -4.83 -3.73
CA LEU A 224 -48.66 -4.46 -5.14
C LEU A 224 -47.76 -5.38 -5.98
N PRO A 225 -48.25 -5.78 -7.18
CA PRO A 225 -47.70 -6.91 -7.92
C PRO A 225 -46.75 -6.52 -9.05
N ALA A 226 -45.88 -7.46 -9.41
CA ALA A 226 -45.43 -7.77 -10.77
C ALA A 226 -44.55 -6.75 -11.54
N THR A 227 -43.54 -6.10 -10.91
CA THR A 227 -42.43 -5.50 -11.67
C THR A 227 -41.05 -5.92 -11.19
N ALA A 228 -41.00 -6.83 -10.21
CA ALA A 228 -39.74 -7.37 -9.66
C ALA A 228 -39.10 -8.43 -10.57
N ALA A 229 -39.84 -9.04 -11.50
CA ALA A 229 -39.32 -10.09 -12.38
C ALA A 229 -38.40 -9.54 -13.47
N GLU A 230 -38.72 -8.40 -14.07
CA GLU A 230 -37.87 -7.77 -15.11
C GLU A 230 -36.56 -7.18 -14.57
N SER A 231 -36.57 -6.71 -13.30
CA SER A 231 -35.35 -6.24 -12.64
C SER A 231 -34.43 -7.38 -12.23
N ALA A 232 -34.97 -8.57 -11.92
CA ALA A 232 -34.19 -9.76 -11.61
C ALA A 232 -33.55 -10.38 -12.85
N GLU A 233 -34.25 -10.44 -13.98
CA GLU A 233 -33.70 -10.93 -15.26
C GLU A 233 -32.60 -10.01 -15.81
N SER A 234 -32.70 -8.70 -15.61
CA SER A 234 -31.65 -7.74 -15.98
C SER A 234 -30.39 -7.86 -15.07
N ALA A 235 -30.56 -8.26 -13.80
CA ALA A 235 -29.46 -8.53 -12.87
C ALA A 235 -28.83 -9.92 -13.13
N GLU A 236 -29.61 -10.89 -13.61
CA GLU A 236 -29.13 -12.26 -13.88
C GLU A 236 -28.39 -12.36 -15.23
N SER A 237 -28.73 -11.51 -16.20
CA SER A 237 -28.01 -11.39 -17.48
C SER A 237 -26.68 -10.66 -17.36
N ALA A 238 -26.51 -9.80 -16.34
CA ALA A 238 -25.22 -9.16 -16.00
C ALA A 238 -24.24 -10.10 -15.27
N GLY A 239 -24.65 -11.29 -14.84
CA GLY A 239 -23.95 -12.13 -13.87
C GLY A 239 -23.24 -13.37 -14.40
N ARG A 240 -23.09 -13.59 -15.70
CA ARG A 240 -22.14 -14.61 -16.19
C ARG A 240 -20.77 -13.98 -16.40
N ALA A 241 -20.08 -13.67 -15.29
CA ALA A 241 -18.67 -13.36 -15.32
C ALA A 241 -17.94 -14.49 -16.07
N ARG A 242 -17.34 -14.17 -17.21
CA ARG A 242 -16.39 -15.05 -17.91
C ARG A 242 -14.99 -14.60 -17.53
N PRO A 243 -14.45 -15.07 -16.38
CA PRO A 243 -13.23 -14.50 -15.76
C PRO A 243 -12.05 -14.50 -16.72
N TRP A 244 -11.99 -15.52 -17.59
CA TRP A 244 -10.92 -15.67 -18.56
C TRP A 244 -11.01 -14.69 -19.75
N GLN A 245 -12.22 -14.37 -20.21
CA GLN A 245 -12.42 -13.39 -21.28
C GLN A 245 -12.19 -11.96 -20.74
N ASP A 246 -12.65 -11.70 -19.54
CA ASP A 246 -12.46 -10.43 -18.87
C ASP A 246 -10.98 -10.16 -18.61
N MET A 247 -10.23 -11.18 -18.18
CA MET A 247 -8.78 -11.10 -17.98
C MET A 247 -8.05 -10.86 -19.30
N ARG A 248 -8.40 -11.58 -20.36
CA ARG A 248 -7.82 -11.40 -21.71
C ARG A 248 -8.10 -10.01 -22.29
N GLN A 249 -9.29 -9.48 -22.09
CA GLN A 249 -9.64 -8.13 -22.53
C GLN A 249 -8.86 -7.08 -21.75
N GLY A 250 -8.76 -7.23 -20.41
CA GLY A 250 -7.92 -6.35 -19.57
C GLY A 250 -6.45 -6.37 -19.96
N TRP A 251 -5.92 -7.57 -20.30
CA TRP A 251 -4.55 -7.69 -20.81
C TRP A 251 -4.35 -6.99 -22.15
N HIS A 252 -5.30 -7.12 -23.06
CA HIS A 252 -5.23 -6.43 -24.34
C HIS A 252 -5.23 -4.92 -24.17
N GLU A 253 -6.10 -4.39 -23.31
CA GLU A 253 -6.15 -2.96 -22.98
C GLU A 253 -4.86 -2.46 -22.33
N PHE A 254 -4.30 -3.25 -21.42
CA PHE A 254 -3.00 -2.96 -20.77
C PHE A 254 -1.86 -2.95 -21.80
N ALA A 255 -1.76 -4.00 -22.63
CA ALA A 255 -0.69 -4.19 -23.60
C ALA A 255 -0.77 -3.22 -24.78
N SER A 256 -1.98 -2.78 -25.18
CA SER A 256 -2.18 -1.85 -26.29
C SER A 256 -1.65 -0.43 -26.00
N ARG A 257 -1.53 -0.07 -24.72
CA ARG A 257 -1.05 1.27 -24.30
C ARG A 257 0.40 1.20 -23.85
N ALA A 258 1.32 1.53 -24.75
CA ALA A 258 2.76 1.45 -24.45
C ALA A 258 3.16 2.30 -23.23
N TRP A 259 2.55 3.46 -23.01
CA TRP A 259 2.83 4.28 -21.83
C TRP A 259 2.48 3.58 -20.50
N VAL A 260 1.46 2.71 -20.47
CA VAL A 260 1.08 1.98 -19.26
C VAL A 260 2.12 0.94 -18.90
N TRP A 261 2.43 0.01 -19.81
CA TRP A 261 3.37 -1.06 -19.49
C TRP A 261 4.82 -0.57 -19.33
N VAL A 262 5.20 0.52 -20.02
CA VAL A 262 6.52 1.15 -19.83
C VAL A 262 6.68 1.68 -18.42
N VAL A 263 5.67 2.37 -17.88
CA VAL A 263 5.72 2.91 -16.51
C VAL A 263 5.60 1.77 -15.49
N VAL A 264 4.77 0.76 -15.74
CA VAL A 264 4.70 -0.43 -14.86
C VAL A 264 6.03 -1.18 -14.82
N LEU A 265 6.71 -1.33 -15.96
CA LEU A 265 8.04 -1.96 -16.00
C LEU A 265 9.10 -1.11 -15.27
N GLN A 266 9.06 0.22 -15.43
CA GLN A 266 9.92 1.12 -14.65
C GLN A 266 9.68 0.89 -13.15
N PHE A 267 8.43 0.90 -12.72
CA PHE A 267 8.08 0.73 -11.30
C PHE A 267 8.40 -0.67 -10.78
N PHE A 268 8.28 -1.69 -11.61
CA PHE A 268 8.72 -3.04 -11.26
C PHE A 268 10.20 -3.05 -10.87
N VAL A 269 11.06 -2.46 -11.68
CA VAL A 269 12.50 -2.42 -11.39
C VAL A 269 12.80 -1.52 -10.18
N VAL A 270 12.19 -0.34 -10.11
CA VAL A 270 12.38 0.60 -9.00
C VAL A 270 11.93 -0.02 -7.69
N ASN A 271 10.75 -0.64 -7.64
CA ASN A 271 10.26 -1.29 -6.42
C ASN A 271 11.16 -2.46 -5.99
N ALA A 272 11.66 -3.27 -6.93
CA ALA A 272 12.59 -4.35 -6.61
C ALA A 272 13.90 -3.79 -6.00
N VAL A 273 14.48 -2.79 -6.64
CA VAL A 273 15.74 -2.17 -6.18
C VAL A 273 15.55 -1.47 -4.82
N SER A 274 14.47 -0.71 -4.66
CA SER A 274 14.19 0.01 -3.41
C SER A 274 13.84 -0.95 -2.26
N ALA A 275 13.07 -2.01 -2.52
CA ALA A 275 12.77 -3.02 -1.51
C ALA A 275 14.05 -3.74 -1.05
N GLY A 276 14.90 -4.19 -1.95
CA GLY A 276 16.17 -4.81 -1.58
C GLY A 276 17.13 -3.83 -0.89
N GLY A 277 17.29 -2.62 -1.42
CA GLY A 277 18.20 -1.61 -0.86
C GLY A 277 17.75 -1.08 0.49
N ILE A 278 16.48 -0.70 0.63
CA ILE A 278 15.95 -0.05 1.84
C ILE A 278 15.49 -1.06 2.89
N GLN A 279 14.75 -2.12 2.51
CA GLN A 279 14.17 -3.04 3.49
C GLN A 279 15.17 -4.12 3.98
N VAL A 280 16.15 -4.49 3.14
CA VAL A 280 17.12 -5.55 3.45
C VAL A 280 18.49 -4.99 3.79
N LEU A 281 19.10 -4.21 2.88
CA LEU A 281 20.45 -3.70 3.10
C LEU A 281 20.48 -2.50 4.03
N GLY A 282 19.42 -1.68 4.06
CA GLY A 282 19.32 -0.52 4.94
C GLY A 282 19.50 -0.84 6.42
N PRO A 283 18.77 -1.80 7.02
CA PRO A 283 18.97 -2.23 8.40
C PRO A 283 20.38 -2.75 8.66
N ALA A 284 20.97 -3.53 7.74
CA ALA A 284 22.33 -4.05 7.87
C ALA A 284 23.38 -2.94 7.88
N VAL A 285 23.25 -1.93 7.02
CA VAL A 285 24.10 -0.74 7.01
C VAL A 285 23.90 0.09 8.28
N ALA A 286 22.65 0.29 8.68
CA ALA A 286 22.33 1.07 9.88
C ALA A 286 22.90 0.47 11.14
N ASP A 287 22.84 -0.86 11.28
CA ASP A 287 23.34 -1.57 12.46
C ASP A 287 24.85 -1.37 12.67
N THR A 288 25.63 -1.25 11.59
CA THR A 288 27.08 -1.10 11.63
C THR A 288 27.55 0.36 11.57
N THR A 289 26.67 1.34 11.30
CA THR A 289 27.06 2.74 11.08
C THR A 289 26.38 3.71 12.03
N PHE A 290 25.18 4.18 11.73
CA PHE A 290 24.48 5.24 12.47
C PHE A 290 23.43 4.74 13.47
N GLY A 291 23.23 3.44 13.57
CA GLY A 291 22.39 2.78 14.58
C GLY A 291 20.91 2.65 14.24
N ARG A 292 20.25 1.73 14.94
CA ARG A 292 18.86 1.27 14.70
C ARG A 292 17.82 2.36 14.93
N THR A 293 18.01 3.20 15.96
CA THR A 293 17.10 4.32 16.23
C THR A 293 17.06 5.30 15.07
N ALA A 294 18.24 5.65 14.55
CA ALA A 294 18.35 6.56 13.40
C ALA A 294 17.66 5.96 12.16
N TRP A 295 17.76 4.65 11.95
CA TRP A 295 17.06 3.97 10.87
C TRP A 295 15.54 4.13 10.94
N GLY A 296 14.95 4.01 12.11
CA GLY A 296 13.52 4.28 12.30
C GLY A 296 13.13 5.71 11.91
N PHE A 297 13.97 6.70 12.24
CA PHE A 297 13.75 8.10 11.84
C PHE A 297 13.97 8.31 10.34
N VAL A 298 14.90 7.62 9.70
CA VAL A 298 15.13 7.64 8.27
C VAL A 298 13.86 7.24 7.52
N LEU A 299 13.24 6.12 7.90
CA LEU A 299 11.98 5.66 7.31
C LEU A 299 10.79 6.60 7.62
N ALA A 300 10.72 7.12 8.84
CA ALA A 300 9.69 8.08 9.23
C ALA A 300 9.80 9.40 8.42
N THR A 301 11.03 9.81 8.11
CA THR A 301 11.29 11.02 7.31
C THR A 301 10.80 10.86 5.87
N GLN A 302 10.90 9.67 5.28
CA GLN A 302 10.29 9.37 3.98
C GLN A 302 8.75 9.56 4.02
N MET A 303 8.09 9.06 5.06
CA MET A 303 6.65 9.23 5.22
C MET A 303 6.26 10.71 5.41
N ALA A 304 7.07 11.48 6.15
CA ALA A 304 6.88 12.93 6.28
C ALA A 304 7.06 13.64 4.94
N GLY A 305 8.04 13.22 4.14
CA GLY A 305 8.22 13.69 2.76
C GLY A 305 7.00 13.42 1.89
N ALA A 306 6.42 12.21 1.96
CA ALA A 306 5.21 11.85 1.20
C ALA A 306 4.02 12.75 1.59
N LEU A 307 3.84 13.07 2.87
CA LEU A 307 2.78 14.02 3.30
C LEU A 307 2.97 15.41 2.68
N VAL A 308 4.20 15.91 2.66
CA VAL A 308 4.53 17.19 2.02
C VAL A 308 4.34 17.10 0.51
N GLY A 309 4.74 16.00 -0.11
CA GLY A 309 4.54 15.71 -1.53
C GLY A 309 3.08 15.79 -1.94
N GLY A 310 2.18 15.16 -1.17
CA GLY A 310 0.74 15.23 -1.39
C GLY A 310 0.17 16.66 -1.35
N LEU A 311 0.67 17.49 -0.42
CA LEU A 311 0.27 18.91 -0.33
C LEU A 311 0.80 19.73 -1.53
N LEU A 312 1.99 19.44 -2.02
CA LEU A 312 2.58 20.11 -3.18
C LEU A 312 1.82 19.75 -4.46
N VAL A 313 1.52 18.46 -4.66
CA VAL A 313 0.77 17.99 -5.84
C VAL A 313 -0.65 18.57 -5.85
N ALA A 314 -1.32 18.66 -4.72
CA ALA A 314 -2.65 19.26 -4.63
C ALA A 314 -2.71 20.73 -5.12
N ARG A 315 -1.56 21.41 -5.15
CA ARG A 315 -1.43 22.79 -5.66
C ARG A 315 -0.88 22.85 -7.09
N SER A 316 -0.33 21.75 -7.60
CA SER A 316 0.23 21.67 -8.95
C SER A 316 -0.87 21.51 -10.00
N ARG A 317 -0.76 22.21 -11.12
CA ARG A 317 -1.66 22.12 -12.29
C ARG A 317 -0.87 21.85 -13.55
N SER A 318 0.07 20.93 -13.50
CA SER A 318 0.91 20.62 -14.66
C SER A 318 0.13 19.89 -15.75
N ARG A 319 0.23 20.35 -17.00
CA ARG A 319 -0.31 19.67 -18.19
C ARG A 319 0.44 18.37 -18.52
N HIS A 320 1.68 18.20 -18.03
CA HIS A 320 2.52 17.03 -18.26
C HIS A 320 2.78 16.27 -16.94
N ALA A 321 1.73 16.01 -16.19
CA ALA A 321 1.84 15.41 -14.86
C ALA A 321 2.57 14.06 -14.90
N LEU A 322 2.26 13.18 -15.87
CA LEU A 322 2.91 11.88 -16.01
C LEU A 322 4.41 12.01 -16.30
N ARG A 323 4.81 12.86 -17.22
CA ARG A 323 6.22 13.06 -17.55
C ARG A 323 7.03 13.53 -16.34
N ILE A 324 6.49 14.49 -15.58
CA ILE A 324 7.12 14.96 -14.34
C ILE A 324 7.17 13.85 -13.31
N GLY A 325 6.04 13.13 -13.10
CA GLY A 325 5.96 11.98 -12.21
C GLY A 325 7.01 10.93 -12.52
N VAL A 326 7.11 10.50 -13.78
CA VAL A 326 8.14 9.53 -14.23
C VAL A 326 9.56 10.06 -14.02
N ALA A 327 9.82 11.35 -14.26
CA ALA A 327 11.14 11.93 -14.09
C ALA A 327 11.58 11.98 -12.61
N VAL A 328 10.68 12.32 -11.69
CA VAL A 328 11.02 12.43 -10.26
C VAL A 328 11.31 11.07 -9.62
N VAL A 329 10.91 9.95 -10.25
CA VAL A 329 11.28 8.59 -9.81
C VAL A 329 12.82 8.40 -9.83
N ALA A 330 13.57 9.15 -10.65
CA ALA A 330 15.04 9.15 -10.59
C ALA A 330 15.58 9.50 -9.18
N LEU A 331 14.81 10.26 -8.38
CA LEU A 331 15.18 10.63 -7.00
C LEU A 331 15.17 9.43 -6.02
N ASP A 332 14.60 8.28 -6.42
CA ASP A 332 14.74 7.00 -5.69
C ASP A 332 16.20 6.53 -5.62
N ALA A 333 17.06 7.01 -6.52
CA ALA A 333 18.48 6.77 -6.48
C ALA A 333 19.19 7.45 -5.29
N LEU A 334 18.67 8.58 -4.77
CA LEU A 334 19.32 9.36 -3.72
C LEU A 334 19.52 8.58 -2.40
N PRO A 335 18.50 7.92 -1.82
CA PRO A 335 18.70 7.11 -0.63
C PRO A 335 19.70 5.97 -0.82
N LEU A 336 19.70 5.35 -2.02
CA LEU A 336 20.61 4.25 -2.33
C LEU A 336 22.06 4.73 -2.43
N VAL A 337 22.30 5.90 -3.03
CA VAL A 337 23.62 6.54 -3.05
C VAL A 337 24.06 6.92 -1.64
N ALA A 338 23.17 7.52 -0.84
CA ALA A 338 23.47 7.90 0.53
C ALA A 338 23.85 6.69 1.40
N LEU A 339 23.16 5.55 1.21
CA LEU A 339 23.50 4.30 1.89
C LEU A 339 24.81 3.68 1.37
N ALA A 340 25.10 3.79 0.07
CA ALA A 340 26.30 3.21 -0.54
C ALA A 340 27.57 3.93 -0.15
N GLU A 341 27.53 5.27 -0.06
CA GLU A 341 28.71 6.13 0.21
C GLU A 341 28.93 6.39 1.71
N SER A 342 28.34 5.56 2.55
CA SER A 342 28.46 5.58 4.01
C SER A 342 28.00 6.85 4.72
N ALA A 343 26.69 7.05 4.74
CA ALA A 343 25.96 7.29 5.96
C ALA A 343 26.31 8.55 6.75
N ASP A 344 26.47 9.69 6.06
CA ASP A 344 26.06 10.93 6.72
C ASP A 344 24.54 10.85 6.94
N LEU A 345 24.16 10.68 8.22
CA LEU A 345 22.75 10.55 8.61
C LEU A 345 21.90 11.74 8.10
N ALA A 346 22.45 12.96 8.12
CA ALA A 346 21.76 14.15 7.66
C ALA A 346 21.47 14.07 6.15
N LEU A 347 22.44 13.62 5.37
CA LEU A 347 22.27 13.40 3.92
C LEU A 347 21.24 12.32 3.65
N LEU A 348 21.27 11.22 4.40
CA LEU A 348 20.30 10.13 4.24
C LEU A 348 18.88 10.58 4.62
N LEU A 349 18.70 11.32 5.71
CA LEU A 349 17.41 11.90 6.10
C LEU A 349 16.87 12.82 5.00
N MET A 350 17.72 13.69 4.47
CA MET A 350 17.33 14.61 3.37
C MET A 350 16.98 13.83 2.11
N ALA A 351 17.77 12.82 1.73
CA ALA A 351 17.52 11.97 0.58
C ALA A 351 16.17 11.23 0.71
N MET A 352 15.87 10.67 1.89
CA MET A 352 14.60 9.99 2.17
C MET A 352 13.41 10.94 2.18
N PHE A 353 13.59 12.17 2.70
CA PHE A 353 12.53 13.18 2.64
C PHE A 353 12.17 13.56 1.20
N VAL A 354 13.19 13.82 0.38
CA VAL A 354 13.02 14.14 -1.04
C VAL A 354 12.43 12.96 -1.80
N ASN A 355 12.87 11.75 -1.50
CA ASN A 355 12.31 10.52 -2.07
C ASN A 355 10.83 10.37 -1.74
N GLY A 356 10.42 10.62 -0.48
CA GLY A 356 9.01 10.59 -0.10
C GLY A 356 8.16 11.58 -0.88
N ILE A 357 8.65 12.82 -1.11
CA ILE A 357 7.98 13.83 -1.95
C ILE A 357 7.82 13.29 -3.38
N ALA A 358 8.89 12.73 -3.96
CA ALA A 358 8.92 12.24 -5.32
C ALA A 358 7.94 11.08 -5.53
N LEU A 359 7.92 10.14 -4.60
CA LEU A 359 7.06 8.97 -4.64
C LEU A 359 5.58 9.35 -4.61
N GLU A 360 5.18 10.28 -3.74
CA GLU A 360 3.79 10.76 -3.67
C GLU A 360 3.42 11.55 -4.92
N GLN A 361 4.33 12.37 -5.44
CA GLN A 361 4.11 13.11 -6.68
C GLN A 361 3.90 12.18 -7.88
N PHE A 362 4.70 11.12 -7.99
CA PHE A 362 4.50 10.11 -9.01
C PHE A 362 3.15 9.40 -8.82
N SER A 363 2.83 8.94 -7.61
CA SER A 363 1.61 8.20 -7.31
C SER A 363 0.36 8.95 -7.76
N VAL A 364 0.26 10.24 -7.43
CA VAL A 364 -0.88 11.08 -7.85
C VAL A 364 -0.88 11.31 -9.36
N ALA A 365 0.28 11.56 -9.97
CA ALA A 365 0.38 11.76 -11.42
C ALA A 365 -0.03 10.49 -12.19
N TRP A 366 0.35 9.33 -11.70
CA TRP A 366 0.00 8.02 -12.23
C TRP A 366 -1.50 7.76 -12.17
N ASP A 367 -2.08 7.91 -10.96
CA ASP A 367 -3.52 7.72 -10.75
C ASP A 367 -4.37 8.63 -11.65
N LEU A 368 -4.01 9.92 -11.75
CA LEU A 368 -4.69 10.85 -12.64
C LEU A 368 -4.57 10.42 -14.09
N SER A 369 -3.36 10.03 -14.55
CA SER A 369 -3.15 9.61 -15.93
C SER A 369 -3.97 8.39 -16.30
N LEU A 370 -4.07 7.41 -15.40
CA LEU A 370 -4.92 6.24 -15.60
C LEU A 370 -6.41 6.63 -15.66
N GLN A 371 -6.88 7.45 -14.72
CA GLN A 371 -8.29 7.85 -14.64
C GLN A 371 -8.75 8.70 -15.83
N GLU A 372 -7.86 9.51 -16.40
CA GLU A 372 -8.17 10.40 -17.54
C GLU A 372 -8.04 9.70 -18.88
N ASN A 373 -7.17 8.69 -19.04
CA ASN A 373 -6.82 8.13 -20.35
C ASN A 373 -7.20 6.64 -20.50
N VAL A 374 -7.77 6.01 -19.48
CA VAL A 374 -8.28 4.63 -19.55
C VAL A 374 -9.79 4.63 -19.38
N PRO A 375 -10.58 3.96 -20.26
CA PRO A 375 -12.03 3.86 -20.12
C PRO A 375 -12.46 3.29 -18.77
N GLN A 376 -13.54 3.82 -18.19
CA GLN A 376 -13.96 3.47 -16.83
C GLN A 376 -14.33 1.98 -16.65
N ASP A 377 -14.83 1.34 -17.71
CA ASP A 377 -15.20 -0.08 -17.75
C ASP A 377 -13.98 -1.03 -17.70
N THR A 378 -12.80 -0.57 -18.16
CA THR A 378 -11.54 -1.33 -18.15
C THR A 378 -10.55 -0.87 -17.10
N LEU A 379 -10.74 0.31 -16.51
CA LEU A 379 -9.83 0.94 -15.55
C LEU A 379 -9.50 0.03 -14.34
N ALA A 380 -10.50 -0.63 -13.77
CA ALA A 380 -10.28 -1.54 -12.63
C ALA A 380 -9.38 -2.72 -13.00
N ARG A 381 -9.44 -3.20 -14.24
CA ARG A 381 -8.60 -4.30 -14.74
C ARG A 381 -7.16 -3.83 -14.94
N VAL A 382 -6.97 -2.62 -15.50
CA VAL A 382 -5.64 -2.03 -15.68
C VAL A 382 -4.97 -1.82 -14.31
N TYR A 383 -5.69 -1.30 -13.31
CA TYR A 383 -5.20 -1.19 -11.93
C TYR A 383 -4.80 -2.55 -11.33
N SER A 384 -5.51 -3.63 -11.69
CA SER A 384 -5.14 -4.97 -11.19
C SER A 384 -3.81 -5.44 -11.76
N TYR A 385 -3.53 -5.20 -13.04
CA TYR A 385 -2.23 -5.52 -13.65
C TYR A 385 -1.09 -4.63 -13.13
N ASP A 386 -1.36 -3.36 -12.93
CA ASP A 386 -0.43 -2.42 -12.31
C ASP A 386 -0.04 -2.85 -10.89
N ALA A 387 -1.05 -3.14 -10.06
CA ALA A 387 -0.83 -3.61 -8.69
C ALA A 387 -0.05 -4.94 -8.66
N LEU A 388 -0.37 -5.86 -9.58
CA LEU A 388 0.34 -7.12 -9.70
C LEU A 388 1.82 -6.90 -10.09
N GLY A 389 2.08 -6.09 -11.12
CA GLY A 389 3.43 -5.77 -11.56
C GLY A 389 4.24 -5.10 -10.45
N SER A 390 3.68 -4.11 -9.78
CA SER A 390 4.34 -3.37 -8.71
C SER A 390 4.62 -4.23 -7.48
N THR A 391 3.69 -5.14 -7.11
CA THR A 391 3.81 -5.95 -5.88
C THR A 391 4.72 -7.17 -6.08
N LEU A 392 4.72 -7.79 -7.27
CA LEU A 392 5.62 -8.91 -7.59
C LEU A 392 7.11 -8.52 -7.54
N ALA A 393 7.43 -7.26 -7.75
CA ALA A 393 8.78 -6.75 -7.70
C ALA A 393 9.41 -6.81 -6.31
N LEU A 394 8.60 -6.60 -5.26
CA LEU A 394 9.08 -6.49 -3.88
C LEU A 394 9.84 -7.75 -3.43
N PRO A 395 9.24 -8.96 -3.45
CA PRO A 395 9.94 -10.16 -3.00
C PRO A 395 11.18 -10.49 -3.83
N LEU A 396 11.19 -10.15 -5.12
CA LEU A 396 12.35 -10.37 -5.97
C LEU A 396 13.54 -9.50 -5.52
N GLY A 397 13.30 -8.24 -5.24
CA GLY A 397 14.33 -7.34 -4.74
C GLY A 397 14.81 -7.71 -3.33
N GLU A 398 13.89 -8.00 -2.43
CA GLU A 398 14.18 -8.40 -1.05
C GLU A 398 15.01 -9.67 -0.97
N MET A 399 14.67 -10.69 -1.75
CA MET A 399 15.39 -11.97 -1.77
C MET A 399 16.71 -11.92 -2.54
N ALA A 400 16.85 -11.03 -3.54
CA ALA A 400 18.07 -10.90 -4.32
C ALA A 400 19.14 -10.04 -3.64
N ALA A 401 18.76 -9.05 -2.84
CA ALA A 401 19.68 -8.07 -2.28
C ALA A 401 20.73 -8.67 -1.35
N GLY A 402 20.33 -9.61 -0.48
CA GLY A 402 21.23 -10.31 0.44
C GLY A 402 22.35 -11.07 -0.29
N PRO A 403 22.01 -12.05 -1.15
CA PRO A 403 23.00 -12.80 -1.93
C PRO A 403 23.91 -11.93 -2.82
N LEU A 404 23.36 -10.86 -3.41
CA LEU A 404 24.16 -9.92 -4.20
C LEU A 404 25.14 -9.15 -3.32
N ALA A 405 24.71 -8.70 -2.15
CA ALA A 405 25.57 -8.00 -1.21
C ALA A 405 26.67 -8.89 -0.60
N GLU A 406 26.37 -10.16 -0.32
CA GLU A 406 27.38 -11.12 0.14
C GLU A 406 28.44 -11.41 -0.94
N ARG A 407 28.02 -11.52 -2.20
CA ARG A 407 28.93 -11.85 -3.29
C ARG A 407 29.75 -10.67 -3.79
N TYR A 408 29.17 -9.49 -3.90
CA TYR A 408 29.78 -8.33 -4.54
C TYR A 408 30.07 -7.17 -3.57
N GLY A 409 29.58 -7.28 -2.34
CA GLY A 409 29.61 -6.21 -1.34
C GLY A 409 28.36 -5.32 -1.38
N VAL A 410 28.05 -4.70 -0.23
CA VAL A 410 26.86 -3.84 -0.08
C VAL A 410 26.93 -2.62 -1.00
N ARG A 411 28.07 -1.92 -1.00
CA ARG A 411 28.25 -0.68 -1.81
C ARG A 411 28.05 -0.92 -3.32
N PRO A 412 28.73 -1.89 -3.99
CA PRO A 412 28.52 -2.16 -5.40
C PRO A 412 27.07 -2.59 -5.72
N THR A 413 26.44 -3.35 -4.83
CA THR A 413 25.05 -3.78 -4.99
C THR A 413 24.10 -2.56 -4.99
N LEU A 414 24.24 -1.64 -4.05
CA LEU A 414 23.46 -0.41 -4.00
C LEU A 414 23.70 0.49 -5.21
N LEU A 415 24.96 0.67 -5.63
CA LEU A 415 25.31 1.48 -6.81
C LEU A 415 24.81 0.86 -8.13
N CYS A 416 24.81 -0.47 -8.24
CA CYS A 416 24.15 -1.16 -9.35
C CYS A 416 22.64 -0.87 -9.37
N GLY A 417 22.00 -0.88 -8.21
CA GLY A 417 20.60 -0.46 -8.06
C GLY A 417 20.37 0.98 -8.51
N VAL A 418 21.24 1.92 -8.13
CA VAL A 418 21.20 3.30 -8.61
C VAL A 418 21.25 3.34 -10.14
N GLY A 419 22.19 2.63 -10.74
CA GLY A 419 22.31 2.56 -12.21
C GLY A 419 21.04 2.02 -12.88
N LEU A 420 20.42 0.99 -12.31
CA LEU A 420 19.17 0.42 -12.80
C LEU A 420 18.00 1.42 -12.70
N VAL A 421 17.83 2.10 -11.58
CA VAL A 421 16.77 3.12 -11.38
C VAL A 421 16.92 4.23 -12.43
N LEU A 422 18.13 4.75 -12.62
CA LEU A 422 18.37 5.80 -13.59
C LEU A 422 18.16 5.32 -15.03
N LEU A 423 18.60 4.10 -15.35
CA LEU A 423 18.45 3.50 -16.68
C LEU A 423 16.98 3.31 -17.06
N VAL A 424 16.19 2.70 -16.17
CA VAL A 424 14.76 2.46 -16.46
C VAL A 424 13.97 3.76 -16.51
N THR A 425 14.35 4.76 -15.70
CA THR A 425 13.73 6.09 -15.73
C THR A 425 14.07 6.82 -17.03
N ALA A 426 15.33 6.76 -17.48
CA ALA A 426 15.72 7.32 -18.78
C ALA A 426 15.00 6.60 -19.93
N GLY A 427 14.88 5.26 -19.87
CA GLY A 427 14.12 4.48 -20.84
C GLY A 427 12.64 4.87 -20.89
N ALA A 428 12.00 5.03 -19.75
CA ALA A 428 10.59 5.44 -19.68
C ALA A 428 10.40 6.87 -20.25
N LEU A 429 11.30 7.81 -19.94
CA LEU A 429 11.28 9.15 -20.51
C LEU A 429 11.64 9.16 -22.01
N GLY A 430 12.31 8.13 -22.52
CA GLY A 430 12.56 7.92 -23.95
C GLY A 430 11.28 7.64 -24.75
N SER A 431 10.25 7.08 -24.12
CA SER A 431 8.98 6.80 -24.77
C SER A 431 8.26 8.07 -25.22
N SER A 432 7.88 8.13 -26.50
CA SER A 432 7.13 9.26 -27.06
C SER A 432 5.75 9.42 -26.43
N GLN A 433 5.10 8.29 -26.11
CA GLN A 433 3.79 8.29 -25.46
C GLN A 433 3.86 8.84 -24.03
N VAL A 434 4.88 8.48 -23.22
CA VAL A 434 5.08 9.03 -21.87
C VAL A 434 5.33 10.54 -21.92
N ARG A 435 6.10 10.99 -22.91
CA ARG A 435 6.41 12.42 -23.06
C ARG A 435 5.24 13.25 -23.60
N GLY A 436 4.44 12.65 -24.49
CA GLY A 436 3.35 13.33 -25.20
C GLY A 436 2.02 13.32 -24.46
N LEU A 437 1.86 12.49 -23.40
CA LEU A 437 0.60 12.42 -22.65
C LEU A 437 0.35 13.74 -21.91
N THR A 438 -0.77 14.39 -22.25
CA THR A 438 -1.20 15.64 -21.63
C THR A 438 -2.54 15.42 -20.92
N ALA A 439 -2.72 16.08 -19.78
CA ALA A 439 -3.99 16.04 -19.05
C ALA A 439 -5.14 16.53 -19.95
N GLY A 440 -6.12 15.66 -20.21
CA GLY A 440 -7.30 15.97 -21.04
C GLY A 440 -7.08 16.05 -22.55
N GLY A 441 -5.93 15.59 -23.07
CA GLY A 441 -5.64 15.54 -24.51
C GLY A 441 -5.88 14.13 -25.09
N PRO A 442 -6.18 14.00 -26.40
CA PRO A 442 -6.25 12.70 -27.05
C PRO A 442 -4.90 11.99 -27.00
N VAL A 443 -4.92 10.68 -26.79
CA VAL A 443 -3.71 9.83 -26.82
C VAL A 443 -3.05 9.94 -28.21
N PRO A 444 -1.73 10.22 -28.32
CA PRO A 444 -1.06 10.55 -29.58
C PRO A 444 -1.14 9.49 -30.70
N ASP A 445 -1.60 8.29 -30.46
CA ASP A 445 -1.69 7.19 -31.44
C ASP A 445 -3.11 6.81 -31.87
N GLU A 446 -4.15 7.52 -31.45
CA GLU A 446 -5.50 7.41 -32.02
C GLU A 446 -5.68 8.34 -33.23
N VAL A 447 -4.68 8.43 -34.11
CA VAL A 447 -4.88 8.93 -35.47
C VAL A 447 -5.63 7.82 -36.21
N ALA A 448 -6.92 8.06 -36.42
CA ALA A 448 -7.81 7.22 -37.18
C ALA A 448 -7.15 6.69 -38.45
N PRO A 449 -7.43 5.44 -38.89
CA PRO A 449 -7.10 5.04 -40.25
C PRO A 449 -7.83 6.00 -41.16
N GLU A 450 -7.05 6.74 -41.92
CA GLU A 450 -7.49 7.62 -43.00
C GLU A 450 -8.57 6.87 -43.79
N ARG A 451 -9.79 7.42 -43.82
CA ARG A 451 -10.83 6.97 -44.74
C ARG A 451 -10.23 7.08 -46.12
N ALA A 452 -9.79 5.95 -46.67
CA ALA A 452 -9.59 5.83 -48.08
C ALA A 452 -10.96 6.09 -48.75
N ALA A 453 -11.14 7.33 -49.14
CA ALA A 453 -12.16 7.69 -50.12
C ALA A 453 -11.70 7.11 -51.46
N VAL A 454 -12.46 6.23 -52.03
CA VAL A 454 -12.97 6.23 -53.42
C VAL A 454 -14.12 5.25 -53.49
#